data_6b01a60ea667243d3ac1535874a99f10
#
_entry.id   6b01a60ea667243d3ac1535874a99f10
#
_cell.length_a   1.000
_cell.length_b   1.000
_cell.length_c   1.000
_cell.angle_alpha   90.00
_cell.angle_beta   90.00
_cell.angle_gamma   90.00
#
_symmetry.space_group_name_H-M   'P 1'
#
loop_
_entity.id
_entity.type
_entity.pdbx_description
1 polymer ?
#
loop_
_entity_poly.entity_id
_entity_poly.type
_entity_poly.pdbx_seq_one_letter_code
_entity_poly.pdbx_strand_id
1 'polypeptide(L)'
;MNELVKSNAAIAPIANMSEFLSLAQEFEKSGMFGCTQPGQGAVLLSTCMTDHISPIEFIRTYHLIEGRPTMKADAMLAKFVQQGGRYKVLNFTADKAEGAFSFSDNEITMSMTMKEADDAGLTHSKAGKLKDNW
;
A
#
# COMPACT_ATOMS: atom_id res chain seq x y z
N MET A 1 37.11 2.89 15.84
CA MET A 1 35.79 2.22 15.88
C MET A 1 35.02 2.66 14.67
N ASN A 2 34.88 1.82 13.71
CA ASN A 2 33.97 2.10 12.60
C ASN A 2 32.58 1.79 13.10
N GLU A 3 31.86 2.82 13.50
CA GLU A 3 30.41 2.70 13.46
C GLU A 3 30.04 2.42 12.03
N LEU A 4 29.60 1.19 11.79
CA LEU A 4 28.81 0.87 10.63
C LEU A 4 27.60 1.78 10.70
N VAL A 5 27.69 2.91 10.03
CA VAL A 5 26.51 3.68 9.64
C VAL A 5 25.66 2.65 8.89
N LYS A 6 24.69 2.09 9.56
CA LYS A 6 23.65 1.29 8.91
C LYS A 6 23.02 2.24 7.91
N SER A 7 23.51 2.17 6.69
CA SER A 7 22.84 2.83 5.58
C SER A 7 21.44 2.26 5.56
N ASN A 8 20.47 3.05 6.01
CA ASN A 8 19.06 2.75 5.84
C ASN A 8 18.62 2.91 4.38
N ALA A 9 19.57 2.82 3.43
CA ALA A 9 19.26 2.80 2.01
C ALA A 9 18.47 1.54 1.72
N ALA A 10 17.18 1.69 1.51
CA ALA A 10 16.25 0.60 1.21
C ALA A 10 16.51 -0.07 -0.13
N ILE A 11 17.27 0.58 -1.00
CA ILE A 11 17.76 0.08 -2.29
C ILE A 11 19.22 0.48 -2.45
N ALA A 12 19.98 -0.33 -3.23
CA ALA A 12 21.36 0.00 -3.56
C ALA A 12 21.45 1.37 -4.24
N PRO A 13 22.55 2.12 -4.01
CA PRO A 13 22.72 3.43 -4.64
C PRO A 13 22.58 3.32 -6.16
N ILE A 14 21.73 4.16 -6.73
CA ILE A 14 21.55 4.30 -8.17
C ILE A 14 22.41 5.49 -8.61
N ALA A 15 23.44 5.22 -9.43
CA ALA A 15 24.43 6.21 -9.78
C ALA A 15 23.95 7.23 -10.82
N ASN A 16 23.00 6.85 -11.68
CA ASN A 16 22.55 7.70 -12.78
C ASN A 16 21.14 7.32 -13.28
N MET A 17 20.59 8.16 -14.14
CA MET A 17 19.25 7.96 -14.71
C MET A 17 19.16 6.68 -15.56
N SER A 18 20.23 6.29 -16.23
CA SER A 18 20.24 5.08 -17.06
C SER A 18 20.06 3.82 -16.21
N GLU A 19 20.75 3.72 -15.08
CA GLU A 19 20.58 2.62 -14.12
C GLU A 19 19.19 2.62 -13.50
N PHE A 20 18.66 3.79 -13.15
CA PHE A 20 17.31 3.94 -12.65
C PHE A 20 16.26 3.41 -13.63
N LEU A 21 16.33 3.84 -14.89
CA LEU A 21 15.39 3.40 -15.93
C LEU A 21 15.53 1.91 -16.24
N SER A 22 16.76 1.38 -16.25
CA SER A 22 17.00 -0.05 -16.46
C SER A 22 16.37 -0.89 -15.36
N LEU A 23 16.55 -0.51 -14.10
CA LEU A 23 15.97 -1.20 -12.96
C LEU A 23 14.43 -1.09 -12.95
N ALA A 24 13.89 0.08 -13.29
CA ALA A 24 12.46 0.29 -13.44
C ALA A 24 11.84 -0.67 -14.48
N GLN A 25 12.51 -0.84 -15.61
CA GLN A 25 12.05 -1.76 -16.66
C GLN A 25 12.11 -3.23 -16.22
N GLU A 26 13.11 -3.62 -15.43
CA GLU A 26 13.19 -4.98 -14.89
C GLU A 26 12.03 -5.26 -13.92
N PHE A 27 11.63 -4.31 -13.09
CA PHE A 27 10.43 -4.45 -12.24
C PHE A 27 9.16 -4.58 -13.06
N GLU A 28 9.03 -3.84 -14.15
CA GLU A 28 7.89 -3.96 -15.07
C GLU A 28 7.84 -5.34 -15.74
N LYS A 29 8.99 -5.83 -16.23
CA LYS A 29 9.09 -7.14 -16.88
C LYS A 29 8.86 -8.31 -15.93
N SER A 30 9.25 -8.19 -14.68
CA SER A 30 9.15 -9.28 -13.69
C SER A 30 7.71 -9.67 -13.38
N GLY A 31 6.75 -8.74 -13.50
CA GLY A 31 5.36 -8.91 -13.10
C GLY A 31 5.15 -9.10 -11.58
N MET A 32 6.21 -9.08 -10.79
CA MET A 32 6.17 -9.42 -9.36
C MET A 32 5.78 -8.24 -8.46
N PHE A 33 5.98 -7.01 -8.94
CA PHE A 33 5.83 -5.79 -8.15
C PHE A 33 4.52 -5.03 -8.45
N GLY A 34 3.55 -5.68 -9.07
CA GLY A 34 2.27 -5.07 -9.43
C GLY A 34 2.34 -4.07 -10.59
N CYS A 35 3.49 -3.96 -11.25
CA CYS A 35 3.65 -3.15 -12.44
C CYS A 35 3.05 -3.85 -13.65
N THR A 36 2.05 -3.25 -14.28
CA THR A 36 1.34 -3.80 -15.45
C THR A 36 1.48 -2.95 -16.70
N GLN A 37 1.96 -1.74 -16.55
CA GLN A 37 2.09 -0.76 -17.63
C GLN A 37 3.49 -0.14 -17.65
N PRO A 38 3.99 0.30 -18.83
CA PRO A 38 5.24 1.05 -18.92
C PRO A 38 5.21 2.31 -18.04
N GLY A 39 6.33 2.60 -17.38
CA GLY A 39 6.47 3.75 -16.46
C GLY A 39 6.10 3.48 -15.01
N GLN A 40 5.37 2.42 -14.72
CA GLN A 40 5.01 2.08 -13.33
C GLN A 40 6.21 1.66 -12.48
N GLY A 41 7.22 1.04 -13.09
CA GLY A 41 8.49 0.72 -12.42
C GLY A 41 9.22 1.98 -11.95
N ALA A 42 9.20 3.05 -12.74
CA ALA A 42 9.78 4.34 -12.35
C ALA A 42 9.02 4.97 -11.17
N VAL A 43 7.68 4.89 -11.15
CA VAL A 43 6.86 5.34 -10.03
C VAL A 43 7.18 4.55 -8.76
N LEU A 44 7.27 3.23 -8.87
CA LEU A 44 7.64 2.35 -7.75
C LEU A 44 9.00 2.73 -7.17
N LEU A 45 10.02 2.83 -8.01
CA LEU A 45 11.37 3.19 -7.54
C LEU A 45 11.43 4.59 -6.95
N SER A 46 10.75 5.58 -7.55
CA SER A 46 10.69 6.94 -7.02
C SER A 46 10.05 6.97 -5.64
N THR A 47 8.98 6.21 -5.43
CA THR A 47 8.33 6.07 -4.13
C THR A 47 9.26 5.41 -3.11
N CYS A 48 9.92 4.31 -3.49
CA CYS A 48 10.91 3.65 -2.63
C CYS A 48 12.03 4.60 -2.19
N MET A 49 12.54 5.40 -3.11
CA MET A 49 13.60 6.38 -2.80
C MET A 49 13.11 7.49 -1.87
N THR A 50 11.90 8.00 -2.10
CA THR A 50 11.30 9.07 -1.30
C THR A 50 10.97 8.60 0.12
N ASP A 51 10.40 7.40 0.25
CA ASP A 51 9.96 6.85 1.52
C ASP A 51 11.05 6.07 2.25
N HIS A 52 12.23 5.91 1.64
CA HIS A 52 13.36 5.12 2.17
C HIS A 52 12.96 3.66 2.47
N ILE A 53 12.19 3.05 1.60
CA ILE A 53 11.74 1.66 1.71
C ILE A 53 12.29 0.81 0.56
N SER A 54 12.41 -0.49 0.78
CA SER A 54 12.80 -1.42 -0.28
C SER A 54 11.61 -1.72 -1.23
N PRO A 55 11.87 -2.18 -2.47
CA PRO A 55 10.81 -2.65 -3.35
C PRO A 55 9.93 -3.75 -2.75
N ILE A 56 10.50 -4.64 -1.94
CA ILE A 56 9.74 -5.69 -1.23
C ILE A 56 8.81 -5.07 -0.20
N GLU A 57 9.28 -4.09 0.54
CA GLU A 57 8.46 -3.36 1.51
C GLU A 57 7.38 -2.54 0.81
N PHE A 58 7.69 -1.98 -0.37
CA PHE A 58 6.71 -1.30 -1.19
C PHE A 58 5.51 -2.19 -1.53
N ILE A 59 5.72 -3.41 -2.02
CA ILE A 59 4.61 -4.30 -2.37
C ILE A 59 3.81 -4.80 -1.15
N ARG A 60 4.40 -4.77 0.04
CA ARG A 60 3.68 -5.06 1.29
C ARG A 60 2.83 -3.89 1.77
N THR A 61 3.22 -2.68 1.43
CA THR A 61 2.64 -1.43 1.94
C THR A 61 1.66 -0.80 0.95
N TYR A 62 1.95 -0.89 -0.35
CA TYR A 62 1.22 -0.19 -1.40
C TYR A 62 0.67 -1.13 -2.46
N HIS A 63 -0.47 -0.70 -3.04
CA HIS A 63 -0.93 -1.12 -4.36
C HIS A 63 -0.60 -0.04 -5.38
N LEU A 64 -0.30 -0.42 -6.62
CA LEU A 64 -0.31 0.49 -7.75
C LEU A 64 -1.72 0.47 -8.37
N ILE A 65 -2.50 1.50 -8.11
CA ILE A 65 -3.84 1.66 -8.68
C ILE A 65 -3.78 2.77 -9.72
N GLU A 66 -4.02 2.42 -10.96
CA GLU A 66 -3.91 3.34 -12.10
C GLU A 66 -2.56 4.10 -12.13
N GLY A 67 -1.48 3.39 -11.82
CA GLY A 67 -0.13 3.93 -11.75
C GLY A 67 0.17 4.77 -10.50
N ARG A 68 -0.74 4.83 -9.54
CA ARG A 68 -0.57 5.61 -8.30
C ARG A 68 -0.34 4.68 -7.11
N PRO A 69 0.72 4.89 -6.31
CA PRO A 69 0.90 4.18 -5.06
C PRO A 69 -0.24 4.51 -4.10
N THR A 70 -0.97 3.49 -3.69
CA THR A 70 -2.06 3.61 -2.71
C THR A 70 -1.79 2.66 -1.56
N MET A 71 -1.74 3.19 -0.34
CA MET A 71 -1.43 2.38 0.84
C MET A 71 -2.53 1.34 1.08
N LYS A 72 -2.11 0.10 1.35
CA LYS A 72 -3.02 -0.99 1.71
C LYS A 72 -3.70 -0.71 3.05
N ALA A 73 -4.92 -1.20 3.21
CA ALA A 73 -5.71 -0.96 4.42
C ALA A 73 -5.03 -1.50 5.69
N ASP A 74 -4.45 -2.68 5.62
CA ASP A 74 -3.68 -3.28 6.72
C ASP A 74 -2.43 -2.48 7.07
N ALA A 75 -1.73 -1.94 6.08
CA ALA A 75 -0.58 -1.05 6.29
C ALA A 75 -1.00 0.29 6.90
N MET A 76 -2.14 0.86 6.49
CA MET A 76 -2.71 2.06 7.11
C MET A 76 -3.07 1.81 8.57
N LEU A 77 -3.69 0.68 8.87
CA LEU A 77 -4.04 0.30 10.23
C LEU A 77 -2.80 0.12 11.11
N ALA A 78 -1.78 -0.58 10.61
CA ALA A 78 -0.51 -0.75 11.31
C ALA A 78 0.16 0.60 11.60
N LYS A 79 0.18 1.52 10.65
CA LYS A 79 0.72 2.87 10.83
C LYS A 79 -0.08 3.66 11.85
N PHE A 80 -1.40 3.58 11.82
CA PHE A 80 -2.29 4.20 12.82
C PHE A 80 -1.99 3.72 14.24
N VAL A 81 -1.84 2.42 14.43
CA VAL A 81 -1.48 1.82 15.73
C VAL A 81 -0.08 2.24 16.18
N GLN A 82 0.89 2.27 15.27
CA GLN A 82 2.26 2.73 15.57
C GLN A 82 2.31 4.19 16.04
N GLN A 83 1.40 5.02 15.57
CA GLN A 83 1.28 6.43 15.96
C GLN A 83 0.47 6.64 17.26
N GLY A 84 0.07 5.57 17.93
CA GLY A 84 -0.69 5.62 19.18
C GLY A 84 -2.20 5.44 19.03
N GLY A 85 -2.66 5.15 17.84
CA GLY A 85 -4.06 4.81 17.59
C GLY A 85 -4.45 3.47 18.18
N ARG A 86 -5.70 3.34 18.57
CA ARG A 86 -6.29 2.09 19.01
C ARG A 86 -7.57 1.82 18.25
N TYR A 87 -7.87 0.56 18.03
CA TYR A 87 -9.10 0.15 17.36
C TYR A 87 -9.72 -1.07 18.04
N LYS A 88 -11.02 -1.22 17.85
CA LYS A 88 -11.79 -2.37 18.28
C LYS A 88 -12.75 -2.78 17.18
N VAL A 89 -12.74 -4.05 16.81
CA VAL A 89 -13.74 -4.62 15.89
C VAL A 89 -15.03 -4.84 16.67
N LEU A 90 -16.10 -4.16 16.25
CA LEU A 90 -17.41 -4.26 16.87
C LEU A 90 -18.29 -5.29 16.18
N ASN A 91 -18.19 -5.37 14.85
CA ASN A 91 -18.94 -6.33 14.05
C ASN A 91 -18.12 -6.71 12.81
N PHE A 92 -18.03 -7.98 12.51
CA PHE A 92 -17.37 -8.48 11.32
C PHE A 92 -18.10 -9.73 10.82
N THR A 93 -19.01 -9.53 9.89
CA THR A 93 -19.83 -10.57 9.27
C THR A 93 -19.69 -10.51 7.74
N ALA A 94 -20.28 -11.47 7.04
CA ALA A 94 -20.30 -11.43 5.57
C ALA A 94 -21.01 -10.17 5.01
N ASP A 95 -21.90 -9.56 5.78
CA ASP A 95 -22.75 -8.45 5.33
C ASP A 95 -22.32 -7.09 5.87
N LYS A 96 -21.55 -7.04 6.97
CA LYS A 96 -21.21 -5.80 7.66
C LYS A 96 -19.84 -5.87 8.33
N ALA A 97 -19.07 -4.80 8.20
CA ALA A 97 -17.89 -4.52 9.01
C ALA A 97 -18.12 -3.25 9.83
N GLU A 98 -17.78 -3.27 11.11
CA GLU A 98 -17.90 -2.13 12.01
C GLU A 98 -16.73 -2.09 12.98
N GLY A 99 -16.15 -0.92 13.15
CA GLY A 99 -15.01 -0.71 14.03
C GLY A 99 -15.08 0.63 14.75
N ALA A 100 -14.60 0.64 15.99
CA ALA A 100 -14.34 1.85 16.75
C ALA A 100 -12.85 2.16 16.69
N PHE A 101 -12.50 3.40 16.36
CA PHE A 101 -11.14 3.88 16.26
C PHE A 101 -10.94 5.05 17.20
N SER A 102 -9.90 5.00 17.99
CA SER A 102 -9.58 6.06 18.95
C SER A 102 -8.14 6.54 18.79
N PHE A 103 -7.98 7.85 18.86
CA PHE A 103 -6.68 8.50 18.86
C PHE A 103 -6.73 9.65 19.86
N SER A 104 -5.80 9.64 20.83
CA SER A 104 -5.88 10.55 21.98
C SER A 104 -7.25 10.44 22.67
N ASP A 105 -7.98 11.52 22.85
CA ASP A 105 -9.29 11.57 23.50
C ASP A 105 -10.47 11.50 22.51
N ASN A 106 -10.18 11.31 21.22
CA ASN A 106 -11.20 11.25 20.18
C ASN A 106 -11.49 9.80 19.80
N GLU A 107 -12.76 9.47 19.69
CA GLU A 107 -13.24 8.18 19.19
C GLU A 107 -14.26 8.37 18.08
N ILE A 108 -14.16 7.56 17.04
CA ILE A 108 -15.13 7.48 15.97
C ILE A 108 -15.51 6.01 15.72
N THR A 109 -16.75 5.76 15.43
CA THR A 109 -17.24 4.46 14.97
C THR A 109 -17.55 4.54 13.48
N MET A 110 -17.02 3.60 12.72
CA MET A 110 -17.27 3.48 11.29
C MET A 110 -17.85 2.12 10.98
N SER A 111 -18.78 2.10 10.06
CA SER A 111 -19.36 0.85 9.56
C SER A 111 -19.53 0.90 8.05
N MET A 112 -19.51 -0.26 7.42
CA MET A 112 -19.83 -0.45 6.02
C MET A 112 -20.54 -1.78 5.84
N THR A 113 -21.67 -1.75 5.15
CA THR A 113 -22.38 -2.96 4.74
C THR A 113 -21.92 -3.41 3.35
N MET A 114 -22.13 -4.67 3.02
CA MET A 114 -21.86 -5.17 1.67
C MET A 114 -22.66 -4.41 0.61
N LYS A 115 -23.90 -4.04 0.93
CA LYS A 115 -24.74 -3.23 0.03
C LYS A 115 -24.15 -1.84 -0.23
N GLU A 116 -23.67 -1.16 0.79
CA GLU A 116 -23.03 0.16 0.66
C GLU A 116 -21.74 0.05 -0.18
N ALA A 117 -20.96 -1.01 0.05
CA ALA A 117 -19.75 -1.28 -0.73
C ALA A 117 -20.08 -1.58 -2.21
N ASP A 118 -21.12 -2.34 -2.48
CA ASP A 118 -21.61 -2.60 -3.83
C ASP A 118 -22.08 -1.33 -4.52
N ASP A 119 -22.92 -0.54 -3.86
CA ASP A 119 -23.44 0.73 -4.38
C ASP A 119 -22.32 1.73 -4.68
N ALA A 120 -21.24 1.69 -3.92
CA ALA A 120 -20.04 2.50 -4.14
C ALA A 120 -19.08 1.93 -5.22
N GLY A 121 -19.38 0.77 -5.81
CA GLY A 121 -18.56 0.13 -6.84
C GLY A 121 -17.25 -0.47 -6.33
N LEU A 122 -17.17 -0.77 -5.04
CA LEU A 122 -15.94 -1.26 -4.41
C LEU A 122 -15.75 -2.78 -4.53
N THR A 123 -16.84 -3.54 -4.70
CA THR A 123 -16.83 -5.01 -4.68
C THR A 123 -16.58 -5.65 -6.05
N HIS A 124 -17.01 -5.01 -7.12
CA HIS A 124 -16.92 -5.56 -8.47
C HIS A 124 -16.10 -4.65 -9.40
N SER A 125 -15.41 -5.28 -10.35
CA SER A 125 -14.73 -4.56 -11.44
C SER A 125 -15.76 -4.04 -12.45
N LYS A 126 -15.33 -3.16 -13.37
CA LYS A 126 -16.16 -2.67 -14.48
C LYS A 126 -16.71 -3.82 -15.37
N ALA A 127 -16.05 -4.98 -15.38
CA ALA A 127 -16.49 -6.18 -16.09
C ALA A 127 -17.45 -7.07 -15.28
N GLY A 128 -17.90 -6.64 -14.10
CA GLY A 128 -18.82 -7.36 -13.23
C GLY A 128 -18.20 -8.51 -12.44
N LYS A 129 -16.87 -8.66 -12.44
CA LYS A 129 -16.18 -9.65 -11.61
C LYS A 129 -15.96 -9.13 -10.19
N LEU A 130 -16.14 -10.01 -9.21
CA LEU A 130 -15.75 -9.72 -7.83
C LEU A 130 -14.25 -9.37 -7.78
N LYS A 131 -13.90 -8.31 -7.08
CA LYS A 131 -12.50 -7.92 -6.90
C LYS A 131 -11.82 -8.85 -5.90
N ASP A 132 -10.53 -9.15 -6.12
CA ASP A 132 -9.76 -10.09 -5.31
C ASP A 132 -9.56 -9.66 -3.84
N ASN A 133 -9.87 -8.42 -3.52
CA ASN A 133 -9.75 -7.84 -2.19
C ASN A 133 -11.05 -7.86 -1.37
N TRP A 134 -12.05 -8.65 -1.81
CA TRP A 134 -13.34 -8.84 -1.13
C TRP A 134 -13.65 -10.31 -0.85
#